data_fe6b110dd0bafb33ae4ef8e4d2d219ed
#
_entry.id   fe6b110dd0bafb33ae4ef8e4d2d219ed
#
_cell.length_a   1.000
_cell.length_b   1.000
_cell.length_c   1.000
_cell.angle_alpha   90.00
_cell.angle_beta   90.00
_cell.angle_gamma   90.00
#
_symmetry.space_group_name_H-M   'P 1'
#
loop_
_entity.id
_entity.type
_entity.pdbx_description
1 polymer ?
#
loop_
_entity_poly.entity_id
_entity_poly.type
_entity_poly.pdbx_seq_one_letter_code
_entity_poly.pdbx_strand_id
1 'polypeptide(L)'
;MVTLSENHKKVNIMKKIAILATDGFEESELTSPKEAIENEGWEAHIVSLKPGAIKSWKDGNWGESFNVTLTVEDGLAENYNALVLPGGVINPDNLRTNEKALAFIRVFFKQHKPVAAICHGPWSLINADVVAGRTLTSYKSIKRDLENAGAKWVDKEVVVDEALVTSRTPDDLPAFNKKLIEEIKEGKHERQHA
;
A
#
# COMPACT_ATOMS: atom_id res chain seq x y z
N MET A 1 43.39 29.26 4.90
CA MET A 1 42.91 27.92 4.58
C MET A 1 41.42 27.90 4.88
N VAL A 2 40.57 28.11 3.87
CA VAL A 2 39.12 28.24 4.03
C VAL A 2 38.54 26.89 3.64
N THR A 3 37.98 26.19 4.63
CA THR A 3 37.27 24.95 4.42
C THR A 3 35.87 25.24 3.86
N LEU A 4 35.69 24.96 2.58
CA LEU A 4 34.37 24.97 1.94
C LEU A 4 33.55 23.76 2.49
N SER A 5 32.57 24.04 3.34
CA SER A 5 31.58 23.06 3.70
C SER A 5 30.64 22.85 2.50
N GLU A 6 30.76 21.73 1.82
CA GLU A 6 29.81 21.31 0.79
C GLU A 6 28.46 20.97 1.45
N ASN A 7 27.54 21.93 1.40
CA ASN A 7 26.15 21.72 1.71
C ASN A 7 25.52 20.89 0.59
N HIS A 8 25.57 19.58 0.70
CA HIS A 8 24.77 18.68 -0.16
C HIS A 8 23.29 18.88 0.18
N LYS A 9 22.63 19.83 -0.47
CA LYS A 9 21.16 19.85 -0.53
C LYS A 9 20.76 18.52 -1.17
N LYS A 10 20.23 17.58 -0.37
CA LYS A 10 19.50 16.42 -0.89
C LYS A 10 18.42 16.96 -1.83
N VAL A 11 18.56 16.73 -3.11
CA VAL A 11 17.51 16.98 -4.10
C VAL A 11 16.36 16.06 -3.70
N ASN A 12 15.32 16.64 -3.14
CA ASN A 12 14.11 15.87 -2.80
C ASN A 12 13.40 15.56 -4.12
N ILE A 13 13.67 14.38 -4.67
CA ILE A 13 13.01 13.93 -5.89
C ILE A 13 11.55 13.68 -5.52
N MET A 14 10.64 14.43 -6.13
CA MET A 14 9.20 14.25 -5.98
C MET A 14 8.83 12.82 -6.34
N LYS A 15 8.28 12.07 -5.36
CA LYS A 15 7.80 10.70 -5.57
C LYS A 15 6.27 10.72 -5.66
N LYS A 16 5.71 9.77 -6.42
CA LYS A 16 4.27 9.55 -6.55
C LYS A 16 3.93 8.20 -5.99
N ILE A 17 2.98 8.15 -5.08
CA ILE A 17 2.55 6.93 -4.42
C ILE A 17 1.07 6.69 -4.75
N ALA A 18 0.76 5.50 -5.23
CA ALA A 18 -0.61 5.07 -5.46
C ALA A 18 -1.20 4.52 -4.16
N ILE A 19 -2.40 4.95 -3.81
CA ILE A 19 -3.25 4.31 -2.79
C ILE A 19 -4.42 3.71 -3.53
N LEU A 20 -4.42 2.39 -3.70
CA LEU A 20 -5.47 1.68 -4.44
C LEU A 20 -6.60 1.31 -3.49
N ALA A 21 -7.76 1.92 -3.69
CA ALA A 21 -8.93 1.71 -2.86
C ALA A 21 -10.23 1.91 -3.66
N THR A 22 -11.31 1.29 -3.17
CA THR A 22 -12.69 1.50 -3.61
C THR A 22 -13.57 1.68 -2.37
N ASP A 23 -14.89 1.80 -2.53
CA ASP A 23 -15.81 1.98 -1.41
C ASP A 23 -15.62 0.95 -0.29
N GLY A 24 -15.84 1.36 0.95
CA GLY A 24 -15.78 0.52 2.13
C GLY A 24 -14.36 0.21 2.64
N PHE A 25 -13.38 1.05 2.26
CA PHE A 25 -12.05 1.02 2.88
C PHE A 25 -12.11 1.60 4.31
N GLU A 26 -11.29 1.08 5.22
CA GLU A 26 -11.15 1.65 6.56
C GLU A 26 -10.51 3.05 6.46
N GLU A 27 -11.22 4.07 6.97
CA GLU A 27 -10.86 5.48 6.77
C GLU A 27 -9.44 5.80 7.22
N SER A 28 -9.07 5.37 8.42
CA SER A 28 -7.74 5.63 8.99
C SER A 28 -6.61 4.97 8.22
N GLU A 29 -6.87 3.82 7.59
CA GLU A 29 -5.88 3.05 6.83
C GLU A 29 -5.58 3.65 5.45
N LEU A 30 -6.39 4.60 4.98
CA LEU A 30 -6.09 5.43 3.82
C LEU A 30 -5.53 6.79 4.25
N THR A 31 -6.19 7.47 5.19
CA THR A 31 -5.86 8.86 5.53
C THR A 31 -4.51 8.98 6.22
N SER A 32 -4.19 8.08 7.16
CA SER A 32 -2.92 8.13 7.90
C SER A 32 -1.68 7.87 7.01
N PRO A 33 -1.64 6.84 6.15
CA PRO A 33 -0.54 6.69 5.19
C PRO A 33 -0.46 7.85 4.19
N LYS A 34 -1.61 8.36 3.71
CA LYS A 34 -1.65 9.52 2.81
C LYS A 34 -0.97 10.72 3.44
N GLU A 35 -1.34 11.07 4.67
CA GLU A 35 -0.72 12.16 5.42
C GLU A 35 0.79 11.93 5.63
N ALA A 36 1.21 10.72 6.00
CA ALA A 36 2.61 10.39 6.17
C ALA A 36 3.42 10.58 4.88
N ILE A 37 2.87 10.21 3.72
CA ILE A 37 3.47 10.41 2.41
C ILE A 37 3.58 11.90 2.06
N GLU A 38 2.51 12.66 2.27
CA GLU A 38 2.45 14.09 1.98
C GLU A 38 3.38 14.91 2.88
N ASN A 39 3.58 14.49 4.14
CA ASN A 39 4.54 15.10 5.07
C ASN A 39 6.01 14.94 4.63
N GLU A 40 6.33 13.95 3.78
CA GLU A 40 7.64 13.83 3.13
C GLU A 40 7.77 14.73 1.88
N GLY A 41 6.72 15.48 1.53
CA GLY A 41 6.66 16.32 0.33
C GLY A 41 6.43 15.52 -0.95
N TRP A 42 5.84 14.32 -0.87
CA TRP A 42 5.51 13.46 -2.01
C TRP A 42 4.02 13.54 -2.36
N GLU A 43 3.67 13.07 -3.54
CA GLU A 43 2.27 13.02 -3.99
C GLU A 43 1.63 11.66 -3.63
N ALA A 44 0.48 11.68 -2.97
CA ALA A 44 -0.34 10.50 -2.72
C ALA A 44 -1.61 10.56 -3.58
N HIS A 45 -1.74 9.64 -4.52
CA HIS A 45 -2.87 9.58 -5.45
C HIS A 45 -3.82 8.45 -5.07
N ILE A 46 -5.10 8.76 -4.91
CA ILE A 46 -6.14 7.74 -4.75
C ILE A 46 -6.47 7.19 -6.14
N VAL A 47 -6.11 5.93 -6.35
CA VAL A 47 -6.42 5.16 -7.56
C VAL A 47 -7.59 4.22 -7.25
N SER A 48 -8.59 4.17 -8.12
CA SER A 48 -9.79 3.37 -7.88
C SER A 48 -10.31 2.67 -9.14
N LEU A 49 -11.38 1.90 -8.99
CA LEU A 49 -12.02 1.17 -10.09
C LEU A 49 -12.89 2.08 -10.98
N LYS A 50 -13.35 3.21 -10.43
CA LYS A 50 -14.24 4.15 -11.10
C LYS A 50 -13.82 5.60 -10.81
N PRO A 51 -14.07 6.55 -11.70
CA PRO A 51 -13.84 7.96 -11.43
C PRO A 51 -14.86 8.52 -10.41
N GLY A 52 -14.62 9.72 -9.93
CA GLY A 52 -15.49 10.43 -9.00
C GLY A 52 -14.98 10.36 -7.56
N ALA A 53 -15.70 9.72 -6.67
CA ALA A 53 -15.31 9.59 -5.26
C ALA A 53 -15.58 8.18 -4.76
N ILE A 54 -14.80 7.77 -3.75
CA ILE A 54 -14.99 6.55 -2.96
C ILE A 54 -15.37 6.91 -1.53
N LYS A 55 -16.16 6.06 -0.90
CA LYS A 55 -16.69 6.29 0.44
C LYS A 55 -16.03 5.36 1.46
N SER A 56 -15.54 5.94 2.55
CA SER A 56 -14.88 5.18 3.63
C SER A 56 -15.87 4.39 4.48
N TRP A 57 -15.32 3.46 5.24
CA TRP A 57 -15.99 2.82 6.38
C TRP A 57 -15.29 3.26 7.67
N LYS A 58 -16.07 3.69 8.66
CA LYS A 58 -15.57 4.21 9.93
C LYS A 58 -16.52 3.87 11.07
N ASP A 59 -16.02 3.32 12.15
CA ASP A 59 -16.80 3.05 13.37
C ASP A 59 -18.12 2.31 13.11
N GLY A 60 -18.11 1.33 12.18
CA GLY A 60 -19.30 0.53 11.86
C GLY A 60 -20.30 1.20 10.94
N ASN A 61 -19.97 2.35 10.34
CA ASN A 61 -20.83 3.11 9.43
C ASN A 61 -20.08 3.62 8.20
N TRP A 62 -20.83 4.08 7.20
CA TRP A 62 -20.26 4.84 6.10
C TRP A 62 -19.70 6.18 6.60
N GLY A 63 -18.43 6.45 6.29
CA GLY A 63 -17.71 7.66 6.66
C GLY A 63 -17.66 8.70 5.54
N GLU A 64 -16.53 9.38 5.42
CA GLU A 64 -16.28 10.46 4.47
C GLU A 64 -16.12 9.98 3.04
N SER A 65 -16.28 10.89 2.09
CA SER A 65 -16.02 10.65 0.67
C SER A 65 -14.70 11.28 0.25
N PHE A 66 -13.92 10.53 -0.53
CA PHE A 66 -12.60 10.91 -1.00
C PHE A 66 -12.56 10.92 -2.53
N ASN A 67 -12.07 12.00 -3.11
CA ASN A 67 -11.98 12.14 -4.57
C ASN A 67 -10.94 11.16 -5.13
N VAL A 68 -11.32 10.44 -6.17
CA VAL A 68 -10.44 9.59 -6.95
C VAL A 68 -9.57 10.45 -7.85
N THR A 69 -8.25 10.24 -7.79
CA THR A 69 -7.29 10.95 -8.63
C THR A 69 -7.28 10.38 -10.05
N LEU A 70 -7.21 9.05 -10.15
CA LEU A 70 -7.18 8.30 -11.41
C LEU A 70 -7.88 6.94 -11.23
N THR A 71 -8.34 6.36 -12.33
CA THR A 71 -8.78 4.97 -12.33
C THR A 71 -7.62 4.02 -12.62
N VAL A 72 -7.77 2.73 -12.31
CA VAL A 72 -6.78 1.70 -12.70
C VAL A 72 -6.63 1.54 -14.21
N GLU A 73 -7.58 2.07 -14.99
CA GLU A 73 -7.53 2.08 -16.45
C GLU A 73 -6.70 3.25 -16.99
N ASP A 74 -6.77 4.40 -16.33
CA ASP A 74 -6.09 5.64 -16.74
C ASP A 74 -4.73 5.80 -16.04
N GLY A 75 -4.57 5.19 -14.85
CA GLY A 75 -3.35 5.24 -14.05
C GLY A 75 -2.34 4.18 -14.50
N LEU A 76 -1.21 4.61 -15.07
CA LEU A 76 -0.10 3.70 -15.37
C LEU A 76 0.68 3.42 -14.07
N ALA A 77 0.64 2.17 -13.60
CA ALA A 77 1.35 1.73 -12.39
C ALA A 77 2.87 2.03 -12.45
N GLU A 78 3.42 2.08 -13.66
CA GLU A 78 4.81 2.43 -13.94
C GLU A 78 5.19 3.83 -13.46
N ASN A 79 4.24 4.75 -13.42
CA ASN A 79 4.46 6.15 -13.03
C ASN A 79 4.54 6.35 -11.51
N TYR A 80 4.26 5.30 -10.73
CA TYR A 80 4.30 5.36 -9.27
C TYR A 80 5.56 4.72 -8.70
N ASN A 81 6.02 5.24 -7.57
CA ASN A 81 7.20 4.75 -6.86
C ASN A 81 6.85 3.66 -5.84
N ALA A 82 5.63 3.64 -5.34
CA ALA A 82 5.13 2.65 -4.39
C ALA A 82 3.61 2.52 -4.45
N LEU A 83 3.08 1.45 -3.82
CA LEU A 83 1.67 1.15 -3.71
C LEU A 83 1.27 0.98 -2.25
N VAL A 84 0.12 1.53 -1.86
CA VAL A 84 -0.53 1.30 -0.58
C VAL A 84 -1.89 0.64 -0.83
N LEU A 85 -2.19 -0.40 -0.06
CA LEU A 85 -3.45 -1.14 -0.08
C LEU A 85 -4.11 -1.04 1.30
N PRO A 86 -5.02 -0.08 1.52
CA PRO A 86 -5.85 -0.03 2.72
C PRO A 86 -6.73 -1.27 2.85
N GLY A 87 -7.14 -1.57 4.07
CA GLY A 87 -8.09 -2.63 4.35
C GLY A 87 -9.54 -2.16 4.35
N GLY A 88 -10.24 -2.38 5.44
CA GLY A 88 -11.68 -2.57 5.47
C GLY A 88 -12.00 -3.94 4.91
N VAL A 89 -13.25 -4.37 4.93
CA VAL A 89 -13.66 -5.67 4.35
C VAL A 89 -14.16 -5.52 2.93
N ILE A 90 -15.03 -4.55 2.69
CA ILE A 90 -15.69 -4.33 1.38
C ILE A 90 -14.69 -3.96 0.30
N ASN A 91 -13.74 -3.06 0.63
CA ASN A 91 -12.73 -2.57 -0.29
C ASN A 91 -11.88 -3.70 -0.90
N PRO A 92 -11.10 -4.47 -0.13
CA PRO A 92 -10.26 -5.52 -0.71
C PRO A 92 -11.08 -6.67 -1.31
N ASP A 93 -12.31 -6.94 -0.84
CA ASP A 93 -13.18 -7.95 -1.45
C ASP A 93 -13.59 -7.55 -2.87
N ASN A 94 -13.87 -6.29 -3.11
CA ASN A 94 -14.13 -5.77 -4.46
C ASN A 94 -12.86 -5.74 -5.33
N LEU A 95 -11.71 -5.30 -4.78
CA LEU A 95 -10.47 -5.20 -5.52
C LEU A 95 -9.96 -6.57 -5.99
N ARG A 96 -10.04 -7.58 -5.12
CA ARG A 96 -9.50 -8.94 -5.39
C ARG A 96 -10.21 -9.68 -6.53
N THR A 97 -11.39 -9.23 -6.94
CA THR A 97 -12.15 -9.80 -8.05
C THR A 97 -12.03 -8.98 -9.35
N ASN A 98 -11.30 -7.88 -9.33
CA ASN A 98 -11.14 -7.00 -10.49
C ASN A 98 -9.76 -7.21 -11.14
N GLU A 99 -9.72 -7.81 -12.33
CA GLU A 99 -8.48 -8.14 -13.03
C GLU A 99 -7.60 -6.92 -13.34
N LYS A 100 -8.18 -5.73 -13.58
CA LYS A 100 -7.41 -4.50 -13.82
C LYS A 100 -6.70 -4.02 -12.54
N ALA A 101 -7.38 -4.13 -11.39
CA ALA A 101 -6.78 -3.85 -10.09
C ALA A 101 -5.65 -4.84 -9.77
N LEU A 102 -5.85 -6.13 -10.03
CA LEU A 102 -4.82 -7.16 -9.82
C LEU A 102 -3.62 -6.96 -10.77
N ALA A 103 -3.87 -6.64 -12.04
CA ALA A 103 -2.81 -6.30 -12.98
C ALA A 103 -2.01 -5.06 -12.52
N PHE A 104 -2.70 -4.02 -12.02
CA PHE A 104 -2.07 -2.84 -11.46
C PHE A 104 -1.15 -3.20 -10.28
N ILE A 105 -1.61 -4.04 -9.35
CA ILE A 105 -0.81 -4.53 -8.21
C ILE A 105 0.43 -5.30 -8.70
N ARG A 106 0.27 -6.25 -9.63
CA ARG A 106 1.37 -7.09 -10.14
C ARG A 106 2.52 -6.27 -10.75
N VAL A 107 2.25 -5.09 -11.32
CA VAL A 107 3.30 -4.22 -11.90
C VAL A 107 4.30 -3.78 -10.84
N PHE A 108 3.87 -3.47 -9.61
CA PHE A 108 4.78 -3.06 -8.54
C PHE A 108 5.75 -4.18 -8.16
N PHE A 109 5.26 -5.40 -8.02
CA PHE A 109 6.10 -6.57 -7.74
C PHE A 109 7.06 -6.85 -8.90
N LYS A 110 6.55 -6.86 -10.14
CA LYS A 110 7.37 -7.06 -11.34
C LYS A 110 8.46 -6.00 -11.51
N GLN A 111 8.22 -4.80 -11.05
CA GLN A 111 9.17 -3.69 -11.09
C GLN A 111 9.97 -3.51 -9.80
N HIS A 112 9.83 -4.44 -8.85
CA HIS A 112 10.55 -4.43 -7.57
C HIS A 112 10.31 -3.17 -6.72
N LYS A 113 9.11 -2.58 -6.82
CA LYS A 113 8.71 -1.37 -6.11
C LYS A 113 8.06 -1.70 -4.77
N PRO A 114 8.22 -0.85 -3.74
CA PRO A 114 7.58 -1.05 -2.46
C PRO A 114 6.05 -1.17 -2.56
N VAL A 115 5.51 -2.14 -1.82
CA VAL A 115 4.07 -2.34 -1.63
C VAL A 115 3.79 -2.42 -0.14
N ALA A 116 2.79 -1.70 0.33
CA ALA A 116 2.35 -1.74 1.72
C ALA A 116 0.86 -2.09 1.80
N ALA A 117 0.50 -3.09 2.62
CA ALA A 117 -0.86 -3.54 2.80
C ALA A 117 -1.20 -3.71 4.27
N ILE A 118 -2.36 -3.22 4.69
CA ILE A 118 -2.79 -3.29 6.08
C ILE A 118 -4.16 -3.97 6.22
N CYS A 119 -4.38 -4.63 7.37
CA CYS A 119 -5.65 -5.22 7.76
C CYS A 119 -6.11 -6.32 6.78
N HIS A 120 -7.20 -6.11 6.04
CA HIS A 120 -7.67 -7.01 4.98
C HIS A 120 -7.05 -6.70 3.60
N GLY A 121 -6.25 -5.63 3.46
CA GLY A 121 -5.55 -5.28 2.21
C GLY A 121 -4.78 -6.45 1.57
N PRO A 122 -4.09 -7.32 2.34
CA PRO A 122 -3.41 -8.49 1.81
C PRO A 122 -4.29 -9.51 1.05
N TRP A 123 -5.62 -9.46 1.18
CA TRP A 123 -6.51 -10.29 0.36
C TRP A 123 -6.30 -10.06 -1.15
N SER A 124 -6.11 -8.81 -1.55
CA SER A 124 -5.84 -8.48 -2.94
C SER A 124 -4.51 -9.06 -3.43
N LEU A 125 -3.51 -9.19 -2.52
CA LEU A 125 -2.22 -9.80 -2.84
C LEU A 125 -2.33 -11.31 -3.11
N ILE A 126 -3.26 -12.01 -2.45
CA ILE A 126 -3.54 -13.43 -2.72
C ILE A 126 -3.98 -13.61 -4.18
N ASN A 127 -4.97 -12.83 -4.62
CA ASN A 127 -5.51 -12.93 -5.97
C ASN A 127 -4.54 -12.36 -7.03
N ALA A 128 -3.58 -11.53 -6.63
CA ALA A 128 -2.48 -11.11 -7.48
C ALA A 128 -1.36 -12.14 -7.62
N ASP A 129 -1.43 -13.28 -6.88
CA ASP A 129 -0.45 -14.38 -6.87
C ASP A 129 0.97 -13.95 -6.42
N VAL A 130 1.04 -13.05 -5.42
CA VAL A 130 2.33 -12.46 -4.98
C VAL A 130 2.68 -12.74 -3.51
N VAL A 131 1.99 -13.68 -2.84
CA VAL A 131 2.20 -13.95 -1.41
C VAL A 131 2.95 -15.25 -1.11
N ALA A 132 3.04 -16.18 -2.06
CA ALA A 132 3.64 -17.49 -1.84
C ALA A 132 5.10 -17.37 -1.40
N GLY A 133 5.45 -18.05 -0.30
CA GLY A 133 6.80 -18.04 0.29
C GLY A 133 7.16 -16.82 1.12
N ARG A 134 6.36 -15.75 1.08
CA ARG A 134 6.63 -14.51 1.82
C ARG A 134 6.22 -14.60 3.29
N THR A 135 6.98 -13.91 4.13
CA THR A 135 6.60 -13.70 5.52
C THR A 135 5.81 -12.40 5.61
N LEU A 136 4.58 -12.45 6.14
CA LEU A 136 3.69 -11.31 6.22
C LEU A 136 2.74 -11.39 7.42
N THR A 137 2.05 -10.30 7.68
CA THR A 137 0.95 -10.22 8.64
C THR A 137 -0.30 -9.61 7.99
N SER A 138 -1.42 -9.68 8.69
CA SER A 138 -2.70 -9.13 8.27
C SER A 138 -3.67 -9.07 9.43
N TYR A 139 -4.87 -8.56 9.20
CA TYR A 139 -5.98 -8.82 10.12
C TYR A 139 -6.17 -10.33 10.31
N LYS A 140 -6.39 -10.74 11.56
CA LYS A 140 -6.38 -12.16 11.97
C LYS A 140 -7.38 -13.05 11.23
N SER A 141 -8.51 -12.49 10.78
CA SER A 141 -9.57 -13.28 10.12
C SER A 141 -9.13 -13.88 8.80
N ILE A 142 -8.20 -13.23 8.08
CA ILE A 142 -7.69 -13.70 6.79
C ILE A 142 -6.37 -14.48 6.88
N LYS A 143 -5.89 -14.77 8.10
CA LYS A 143 -4.69 -15.57 8.33
C LYS A 143 -4.71 -16.87 7.54
N ARG A 144 -5.81 -17.65 7.65
CA ARG A 144 -5.92 -18.94 6.98
C ARG A 144 -5.90 -18.83 5.46
N ASP A 145 -6.47 -17.77 4.91
CA ASP A 145 -6.49 -17.54 3.47
C ASP A 145 -5.06 -17.31 2.96
N LEU A 146 -4.26 -16.50 3.70
CA LEU A 146 -2.86 -16.23 3.38
C LEU A 146 -1.98 -17.48 3.52
N GLU A 147 -2.17 -18.27 4.59
CA GLU A 147 -1.47 -19.55 4.77
C GLU A 147 -1.80 -20.54 3.65
N ASN A 148 -3.07 -20.64 3.24
CA ASN A 148 -3.50 -21.48 2.12
C ASN A 148 -2.93 -21.01 0.78
N ALA A 149 -2.66 -19.72 0.63
CA ALA A 149 -1.98 -19.15 -0.53
C ALA A 149 -0.44 -19.29 -0.47
N GLY A 150 0.09 -19.98 0.54
CA GLY A 150 1.51 -20.29 0.68
C GLY A 150 2.34 -19.25 1.43
N ALA A 151 1.72 -18.27 2.07
CA ALA A 151 2.43 -17.29 2.88
C ALA A 151 2.79 -17.85 4.28
N LYS A 152 3.85 -17.31 4.88
CA LYS A 152 4.22 -17.52 6.28
C LYS A 152 3.63 -16.39 7.12
N TRP A 153 2.45 -16.62 7.66
CA TRP A 153 1.79 -15.61 8.48
C TRP A 153 2.41 -15.52 9.88
N VAL A 154 2.66 -14.29 10.36
CA VAL A 154 3.16 -14.03 11.71
C VAL A 154 2.34 -12.92 12.38
N ASP A 155 2.12 -13.00 13.68
CA ASP A 155 1.42 -11.99 14.46
C ASP A 155 2.41 -10.92 14.96
N LYS A 156 2.62 -9.89 14.14
CA LYS A 156 3.48 -8.73 14.46
C LYS A 156 2.81 -7.45 13.99
N GLU A 157 3.05 -6.35 14.69
CA GLU A 157 2.50 -5.04 14.35
C GLU A 157 2.91 -4.59 12.94
N VAL A 158 4.13 -4.90 12.52
CA VAL A 158 4.63 -4.66 11.18
C VAL A 158 5.60 -5.74 10.75
N VAL A 159 5.49 -6.17 9.52
CA VAL A 159 6.41 -7.12 8.87
C VAL A 159 6.89 -6.50 7.57
N VAL A 160 8.19 -6.58 7.33
CA VAL A 160 8.81 -6.20 6.05
C VAL A 160 9.45 -7.45 5.45
N ASP A 161 9.08 -7.78 4.23
CA ASP A 161 9.63 -8.88 3.44
C ASP A 161 9.89 -8.40 2.02
N GLU A 162 11.15 -8.13 1.67
CA GLU A 162 11.59 -7.72 0.33
C GLU A 162 10.70 -6.61 -0.27
N ALA A 163 10.65 -5.44 0.39
CA ALA A 163 9.82 -4.29 0.03
C ALA A 163 8.29 -4.48 0.18
N LEU A 164 7.81 -5.60 0.68
CA LEU A 164 6.42 -5.76 1.08
C LEU A 164 6.29 -5.43 2.57
N VAL A 165 5.58 -4.37 2.90
CA VAL A 165 5.24 -3.95 4.26
C VAL A 165 3.82 -4.41 4.59
N THR A 166 3.62 -5.11 5.70
CA THR A 166 2.28 -5.51 6.14
C THR A 166 2.04 -5.22 7.61
N SER A 167 0.79 -4.88 7.96
CA SER A 167 0.32 -4.64 9.33
C SER A 167 -1.10 -5.18 9.54
N ARG A 168 -1.59 -5.20 10.79
CA ARG A 168 -2.78 -5.95 11.18
C ARG A 168 -4.04 -5.10 11.29
N THR A 169 -3.92 -3.94 11.93
CA THR A 169 -5.06 -3.12 12.38
C THR A 169 -4.70 -1.63 12.37
N PRO A 170 -5.67 -0.72 12.49
CA PRO A 170 -5.39 0.70 12.64
C PRO A 170 -4.44 1.05 13.80
N ASP A 171 -4.39 0.26 14.87
CA ASP A 171 -3.47 0.49 15.98
C ASP A 171 -2.00 0.36 15.56
N ASP A 172 -1.72 -0.38 14.50
CA ASP A 172 -0.37 -0.59 13.95
C ASP A 172 0.07 0.53 12.99
N LEU A 173 -0.78 1.51 12.66
CA LEU A 173 -0.49 2.58 11.69
C LEU A 173 0.81 3.34 11.96
N PRO A 174 1.21 3.66 13.22
CA PRO A 174 2.48 4.34 13.45
C PRO A 174 3.68 3.53 12.94
N ALA A 175 3.73 2.23 13.22
CA ALA A 175 4.80 1.34 12.76
C ALA A 175 4.71 1.09 11.25
N PHE A 176 3.50 0.90 10.73
CA PHE A 176 3.22 0.75 9.30
C PHE A 176 3.71 1.94 8.47
N ASN A 177 3.30 3.17 8.85
CA ASN A 177 3.69 4.39 8.14
C ASN A 177 5.21 4.61 8.18
N LYS A 178 5.84 4.36 9.33
CA LYS A 178 7.29 4.46 9.46
C LYS A 178 7.99 3.54 8.47
N LYS A 179 7.59 2.25 8.39
CA LYS A 179 8.19 1.28 7.47
C LYS A 179 7.86 1.58 6.02
N LEU A 180 6.63 2.01 5.71
CA LEU A 180 6.25 2.48 4.38
C LEU A 180 7.20 3.58 3.89
N ILE A 181 7.43 4.61 4.69
CA ILE A 181 8.30 5.73 4.33
C ILE A 181 9.77 5.27 4.18
N GLU A 182 10.25 4.39 5.06
CA GLU A 182 11.59 3.79 4.95
C GLU A 182 11.77 3.06 3.61
N GLU A 183 10.87 2.13 3.26
CA GLU A 183 10.92 1.36 2.02
C GLU A 183 10.81 2.26 0.76
N ILE A 184 9.94 3.29 0.79
CA ILE A 184 9.85 4.26 -0.31
C ILE A 184 11.18 5.04 -0.48
N LYS A 185 11.88 5.37 0.61
CA LYS A 185 13.19 6.04 0.56
C LYS A 185 14.27 5.13 -0.02
N GLU A 186 14.27 3.86 0.36
CA GLU A 186 15.18 2.84 -0.17
C GLU A 186 14.94 2.57 -1.65
N GLY A 187 13.68 2.53 -2.07
CA GLY A 187 13.29 2.42 -3.47
C GLY A 187 13.12 0.98 -3.93
N LYS A 188 13.74 0.58 -5.06
CA LYS A 188 13.56 -0.76 -5.63
C LYS A 188 14.39 -1.80 -4.89
N HIS A 189 13.79 -2.96 -4.64
CA HIS A 189 14.42 -4.10 -4.00
C HIS A 189 14.56 -5.26 -5.00
N GLU A 190 15.77 -5.53 -5.46
CA GLU A 190 16.05 -6.54 -6.51
C GLU A 190 15.57 -7.95 -6.16
N ARG A 191 15.39 -8.26 -4.88
CA ARG A 191 14.90 -9.56 -4.41
C ARG A 191 13.39 -9.66 -4.30
N GLN A 192 12.65 -8.57 -4.50
CA GLN A 192 11.19 -8.63 -4.52
C GLN A 192 10.73 -9.45 -5.73
N HIS A 193 10.00 -10.51 -5.48
CA HIS A 193 9.47 -11.41 -6.51
C HIS A 193 7.94 -11.33 -6.56
N ALA A 194 7.38 -11.56 -7.75
CA ALA A 194 5.97 -11.84 -7.95
C ALA A 194 5.74 -13.34 -7.77
#